data_50ca6482403f159f8080d9ca95a3326c
#
_entry.id   50ca6482403f159f8080d9ca95a3326c
#
_cell.length_a   1.000
_cell.length_b   1.000
_cell.length_c   1.000
_cell.angle_alpha   90.00
_cell.angle_beta   90.00
_cell.angle_gamma   90.00
#
_symmetry.space_group_name_H-M   'P 1'
#
loop_
_entity.id
_entity.type
_entity.pdbx_description
1 polymer ?
#
loop_
_entity_poly.entity_id
_entity_poly.type
_entity_poly.pdbx_seq_one_letter_code
_entity_poly.pdbx_strand_id
1 'polypeptide(L)'
;MSVAWQRRPGIVRDMARPQALIFDVNETLLDLTDLRSVLAEALGGGERLAEWFFRLLHGSVVANVTDSFRSFETIGVEALRAVAARQGHELSDDEATALVAGFRSLPAHPDVPVALDRLASAGYRLIALSNGSSIGIPAQLTNAGIVDRFEQIISVEEAGRFKPDPAPYEHALHRIEVEPQSALMVAAHDWDIIGARAVGIPGAFITRPGVVWTVPHPLPELTPPDIAELASALGA
;
A
#
# COMPACT_ATOMS: atom_id res chain seq x y z
N MET A 1 8.67 -20.34 -12.88
CA MET A 1 8.35 -21.38 -11.87
C MET A 1 7.41 -20.76 -10.87
N SER A 2 6.14 -21.19 -10.86
CA SER A 2 5.12 -20.71 -9.91
C SER A 2 5.54 -21.17 -8.52
N VAL A 3 5.84 -20.24 -7.63
CA VAL A 3 5.99 -20.55 -6.20
C VAL A 3 4.61 -20.95 -5.71
N ALA A 4 4.41 -22.23 -5.48
CA ALA A 4 3.15 -22.77 -4.97
C ALA A 4 2.83 -22.06 -3.65
N TRP A 5 1.67 -21.40 -3.59
CA TRP A 5 1.10 -20.88 -2.37
C TRP A 5 1.06 -21.97 -1.31
N GLN A 6 1.87 -21.83 -0.28
CA GLN A 6 1.87 -22.76 0.84
C GLN A 6 1.02 -22.17 1.96
N ARG A 7 -0.23 -22.66 2.08
CA ARG A 7 -0.85 -22.69 3.41
C ARG A 7 0.15 -23.41 4.32
N ARG A 8 0.82 -22.70 5.20
CA ARG A 8 1.55 -23.35 6.30
C ARG A 8 0.47 -23.91 7.23
N PRO A 9 0.23 -25.23 7.24
CA PRO A 9 -0.75 -25.82 8.14
C PRO A 9 -0.24 -25.60 9.56
N GLY A 10 -0.91 -24.75 10.34
CA GLY A 10 -0.54 -24.43 11.72
C GLY A 10 -0.63 -22.94 12.05
N ILE A 11 -0.13 -22.03 11.20
CA ILE A 11 -0.03 -20.61 11.57
C ILE A 11 -1.42 -19.93 11.57
N VAL A 12 -2.30 -20.24 10.61
CA VAL A 12 -3.68 -19.70 10.59
C VAL A 12 -4.54 -20.24 11.75
N ARG A 13 -4.19 -21.42 12.32
CA ARG A 13 -4.90 -22.00 13.47
C ARG A 13 -4.55 -21.33 14.79
N ASP A 14 -3.37 -20.71 14.89
CA ASP A 14 -2.88 -20.11 16.13
C ASP A 14 -3.09 -18.59 16.19
N MET A 15 -3.41 -17.92 15.06
CA MET A 15 -3.74 -16.51 15.04
C MET A 15 -5.21 -16.31 15.45
N ALA A 16 -5.44 -15.51 16.49
CA ALA A 16 -6.79 -15.11 16.83
C ALA A 16 -7.42 -14.38 15.63
N ARG A 17 -8.72 -14.55 15.43
CA ARG A 17 -9.44 -13.84 14.35
C ARG A 17 -9.27 -12.34 14.53
N PRO A 18 -8.72 -11.61 13.54
CA PRO A 18 -8.58 -10.17 13.63
C PRO A 18 -9.95 -9.49 13.65
N GLN A 19 -10.05 -8.40 14.39
CA GLN A 19 -11.27 -7.56 14.41
C GLN A 19 -11.24 -6.58 13.24
N ALA A 20 -10.06 -6.07 12.87
CA ALA A 20 -9.86 -5.10 11.82
C ALA A 20 -8.78 -5.56 10.83
N LEU A 21 -9.02 -5.27 9.54
CA LEU A 21 -8.06 -5.43 8.46
C LEU A 21 -7.63 -4.05 8.01
N ILE A 22 -6.33 -3.76 8.12
CA ILE A 22 -5.73 -2.49 7.72
C ILE A 22 -5.07 -2.70 6.37
N PHE A 23 -5.60 -2.07 5.33
CA PHE A 23 -5.13 -2.23 3.95
C PHE A 23 -4.22 -1.07 3.55
N ASP A 24 -3.05 -1.39 3.02
CA ASP A 24 -2.37 -0.49 2.11
C ASP A 24 -3.19 -0.31 0.83
N VAL A 25 -2.98 0.79 0.11
CA VAL A 25 -3.84 1.18 -1.03
C VAL A 25 -3.16 0.93 -2.36
N ASN A 26 -2.09 1.66 -2.67
CA ASN A 26 -1.42 1.58 -3.97
C ASN A 26 -0.74 0.21 -4.16
N GLU A 27 -0.86 -0.38 -5.34
CA GLU A 27 -0.38 -1.74 -5.69
C GLU A 27 -1.01 -2.88 -4.87
N THR A 28 -1.53 -2.62 -3.68
CA THR A 28 -2.23 -3.61 -2.87
C THR A 28 -3.69 -3.77 -3.31
N LEU A 29 -4.43 -2.68 -3.33
CA LEU A 29 -5.83 -2.61 -3.76
C LEU A 29 -5.97 -2.06 -5.17
N LEU A 30 -5.12 -1.10 -5.56
CA LEU A 30 -5.17 -0.39 -6.84
C LEU A 30 -4.09 -0.89 -7.80
N ASP A 31 -4.50 -1.11 -9.06
CA ASP A 31 -3.61 -1.59 -10.13
C ASP A 31 -2.89 -0.42 -10.80
N LEU A 32 -1.56 -0.45 -10.80
CA LEU A 32 -0.71 0.56 -11.42
C LEU A 32 -0.37 0.26 -12.89
N THR A 33 -0.93 -0.80 -13.49
CA THR A 33 -0.53 -1.27 -14.83
C THR A 33 -0.69 -0.18 -15.89
N ASP A 34 -1.80 0.55 -15.90
CA ASP A 34 -2.06 1.60 -16.88
C ASP A 34 -1.13 2.80 -16.67
N LEU A 35 -0.89 3.19 -15.41
CA LEU A 35 0.02 4.27 -15.07
C LEU A 35 1.47 3.96 -15.48
N ARG A 36 1.87 2.69 -15.45
CA ARG A 36 3.20 2.24 -15.92
C ARG A 36 3.46 2.63 -17.36
N SER A 37 2.45 2.49 -18.23
CA SER A 37 2.58 2.83 -19.65
C SER A 37 2.77 4.33 -19.85
N VAL A 38 1.98 5.15 -19.16
CA VAL A 38 2.06 6.61 -19.22
C VAL A 38 3.41 7.13 -18.69
N LEU A 39 3.85 6.62 -17.54
CA LEU A 39 5.14 7.02 -16.96
C LEU A 39 6.33 6.48 -17.78
N ALA A 40 6.20 5.29 -18.37
CA ALA A 40 7.22 4.75 -19.24
C ALA A 40 7.45 5.64 -20.47
N GLU A 41 6.39 6.16 -21.08
CA GLU A 41 6.49 7.11 -22.19
C GLU A 41 7.17 8.41 -21.74
N ALA A 42 6.73 8.99 -20.65
CA ALA A 42 7.28 10.25 -20.11
C ALA A 42 8.75 10.13 -19.66
N LEU A 43 9.17 8.95 -19.18
CA LEU A 43 10.53 8.71 -18.69
C LEU A 43 11.43 8.01 -19.71
N GLY A 44 10.91 7.63 -20.88
CA GLY A 44 11.66 6.94 -21.93
C GLY A 44 11.98 5.46 -21.61
N GLY A 45 11.15 4.76 -20.84
CA GLY A 45 11.23 3.32 -20.58
C GLY A 45 10.60 2.87 -19.26
N GLY A 46 9.95 1.69 -19.28
CA GLY A 46 9.23 1.14 -18.12
C GLY A 46 10.10 0.74 -16.92
N GLU A 47 11.38 0.49 -17.14
CA GLU A 47 12.35 0.20 -16.08
C GLU A 47 12.52 1.38 -15.10
N ARG A 48 12.21 2.59 -15.55
CA ARG A 48 12.37 3.82 -14.78
C ARG A 48 11.21 4.08 -13.81
N LEU A 49 10.07 3.43 -14.00
CA LEU A 49 9.01 3.46 -13.03
C LEU A 49 9.48 2.87 -11.69
N ALA A 50 10.19 1.75 -11.73
CA ALA A 50 10.74 1.14 -10.53
C ALA A 50 11.78 2.06 -9.84
N GLU A 51 12.64 2.73 -10.62
CA GLU A 51 13.59 3.72 -10.08
C GLU A 51 12.83 4.89 -9.44
N TRP A 52 11.83 5.43 -10.12
CA TRP A 52 11.03 6.54 -9.60
C TRP A 52 10.31 6.17 -8.31
N PHE A 53 9.62 5.02 -8.29
CA PHE A 53 8.91 4.56 -7.10
C PHE A 53 9.86 4.32 -5.92
N PHE A 54 11.02 3.71 -6.18
CA PHE A 54 12.06 3.56 -5.17
C PHE A 54 12.54 4.92 -4.62
N ARG A 55 12.75 5.92 -5.49
CA ARG A 55 13.14 7.27 -5.06
C ARG A 55 12.07 7.98 -4.25
N LEU A 56 10.82 7.80 -4.62
CA LEU A 56 9.68 8.31 -3.88
C LEU A 56 9.66 7.73 -2.45
N LEU A 57 9.77 6.40 -2.32
CA LEU A 57 9.86 5.74 -1.00
C LEU A 57 11.11 6.14 -0.23
N HIS A 58 12.27 6.20 -0.89
CA HIS A 58 13.51 6.66 -0.26
C HIS A 58 13.37 8.11 0.24
N GLY A 59 12.79 9.00 -0.56
CA GLY A 59 12.54 10.39 -0.16
C GLY A 59 11.61 10.49 1.05
N SER A 60 10.59 9.62 1.13
CA SER A 60 9.70 9.53 2.28
C SER A 60 10.43 9.08 3.56
N VAL A 61 11.33 8.09 3.45
CA VAL A 61 12.18 7.66 4.57
C VAL A 61 13.15 8.77 4.99
N VAL A 62 13.76 9.47 4.04
CA VAL A 62 14.62 10.63 4.34
C VAL A 62 13.83 11.71 5.07
N ALA A 63 12.61 12.02 4.63
CA ALA A 63 11.75 12.99 5.30
C ALA A 63 11.44 12.59 6.76
N ASN A 64 11.23 11.29 7.03
CA ASN A 64 11.08 10.79 8.40
C ASN A 64 12.33 11.00 9.23
N VAL A 65 13.50 10.61 8.73
CA VAL A 65 14.77 10.66 9.47
C VAL A 65 15.23 12.11 9.73
N THR A 66 14.93 13.02 8.81
CA THR A 66 15.33 14.44 8.90
C THR A 66 14.26 15.35 9.48
N ASP A 67 13.13 14.79 9.91
CA ASP A 67 11.99 15.55 10.45
C ASP A 67 11.49 16.66 9.48
N SER A 68 11.46 16.33 8.19
CA SER A 68 11.10 17.24 7.10
C SER A 68 9.90 16.73 6.29
N PHE A 69 8.82 16.41 7.00
CA PHE A 69 7.59 15.88 6.38
C PHE A 69 7.03 16.83 5.33
N ARG A 70 6.70 16.29 4.15
CA ARG A 70 6.01 16.97 3.04
C ARG A 70 5.01 15.99 2.45
N SER A 71 4.11 16.42 1.58
CA SER A 71 3.16 15.50 0.99
C SER A 71 3.85 14.43 0.12
N PHE A 72 3.26 13.24 0.07
CA PHE A 72 3.75 12.13 -0.76
C PHE A 72 3.79 12.52 -2.23
N GLU A 73 2.80 13.28 -2.68
CA GLU A 73 2.71 13.80 -4.04
C GLU A 73 3.88 14.74 -4.34
N THR A 74 4.25 15.65 -3.41
CA THR A 74 5.39 16.55 -3.59
C THR A 74 6.69 15.76 -3.75
N ILE A 75 6.93 14.77 -2.90
CA ILE A 75 8.11 13.90 -3.03
C ILE A 75 8.06 13.13 -4.35
N GLY A 76 6.87 12.68 -4.78
CA GLY A 76 6.66 11.99 -6.05
C GLY A 76 7.02 12.85 -7.26
N VAL A 77 6.61 14.11 -7.28
CA VAL A 77 6.93 15.09 -8.33
C VAL A 77 8.45 15.34 -8.40
N GLU A 78 9.08 15.60 -7.27
CA GLU A 78 10.53 15.83 -7.19
C GLU A 78 11.33 14.59 -7.63
N ALA A 79 10.91 13.40 -7.21
CA ALA A 79 11.53 12.14 -7.62
C ALA A 79 11.38 11.90 -9.13
N LEU A 80 10.20 12.21 -9.71
CA LEU A 80 9.95 12.06 -11.14
C LEU A 80 10.86 12.96 -11.98
N ARG A 81 10.95 14.22 -11.61
CA ARG A 81 11.84 15.19 -12.25
C ARG A 81 13.31 14.79 -12.14
N ALA A 82 13.72 14.30 -10.97
CA ALA A 82 15.09 13.83 -10.78
C ALA A 82 15.43 12.62 -11.67
N VAL A 83 14.49 11.68 -11.86
CA VAL A 83 14.67 10.54 -12.77
C VAL A 83 14.75 11.01 -14.23
N ALA A 84 13.84 11.89 -14.65
CA ALA A 84 13.85 12.45 -16.00
C ALA A 84 15.15 13.20 -16.31
N ALA A 85 15.59 14.09 -15.42
CA ALA A 85 16.82 14.87 -15.58
C ALA A 85 18.08 13.99 -15.75
N ARG A 86 18.17 12.86 -15.05
CA ARG A 86 19.27 11.90 -15.22
C ARG A 86 19.34 11.28 -16.60
N GLN A 87 18.27 11.35 -17.36
CA GLN A 87 18.17 10.84 -18.73
C GLN A 87 18.30 11.95 -19.78
N GLY A 88 18.57 13.18 -19.35
CA GLY A 88 18.63 14.33 -20.23
C GLY A 88 17.25 14.85 -20.67
N HIS A 89 16.17 14.46 -19.96
CA HIS A 89 14.84 14.99 -20.17
C HIS A 89 14.51 15.98 -19.05
N GLU A 90 14.04 17.17 -19.43
CA GLU A 90 13.52 18.14 -18.47
C GLU A 90 12.00 18.03 -18.43
N LEU A 91 11.46 17.72 -17.26
CA LEU A 91 10.03 17.82 -16.97
C LEU A 91 9.77 19.11 -16.19
N SER A 92 8.82 19.89 -16.64
CA SER A 92 8.29 21.03 -15.88
C SER A 92 7.54 20.55 -14.63
N ASP A 93 7.33 21.45 -13.67
CA ASP A 93 6.54 21.15 -12.47
C ASP A 93 5.10 20.73 -12.83
N ASP A 94 4.48 21.38 -13.82
CA ASP A 94 3.12 21.09 -14.26
C ASP A 94 3.01 19.71 -14.90
N GLU A 95 3.96 19.34 -15.78
CA GLU A 95 4.00 17.99 -16.40
C GLU A 95 4.20 16.90 -15.35
N ALA A 96 5.17 17.07 -14.46
CA ALA A 96 5.42 16.10 -13.39
C ALA A 96 4.23 15.97 -12.43
N THR A 97 3.58 17.09 -12.09
CA THR A 97 2.37 17.10 -11.25
C THR A 97 1.21 16.38 -11.94
N ALA A 98 0.99 16.61 -13.24
CA ALA A 98 -0.05 15.92 -14.01
C ALA A 98 0.19 14.41 -14.07
N LEU A 99 1.44 13.98 -14.24
CA LEU A 99 1.81 12.56 -14.25
C LEU A 99 1.56 11.89 -12.88
N VAL A 100 1.96 12.53 -11.78
CA VAL A 100 1.72 12.02 -10.43
C VAL A 100 0.22 12.02 -10.11
N ALA A 101 -0.55 13.00 -10.60
CA ALA A 101 -2.01 13.01 -10.44
C ALA A 101 -2.70 11.79 -11.07
N GLY A 102 -2.04 11.09 -11.99
CA GLY A 102 -2.52 9.82 -12.57
C GLY A 102 -2.83 8.72 -11.53
N PHE A 103 -2.19 8.78 -10.36
CA PHE A 103 -2.54 7.89 -9.24
C PHE A 103 -4.01 8.00 -8.81
N ARG A 104 -4.65 9.15 -9.02
CA ARG A 104 -6.06 9.37 -8.65
C ARG A 104 -7.05 8.59 -9.51
N SER A 105 -6.62 8.10 -10.67
CA SER A 105 -7.46 7.39 -11.64
C SER A 105 -7.19 5.90 -11.72
N LEU A 106 -6.40 5.35 -10.80
CA LEU A 106 -6.09 3.92 -10.78
C LEU A 106 -7.35 3.08 -10.54
N PRO A 107 -7.56 2.00 -11.31
CA PRO A 107 -8.63 1.04 -11.04
C PRO A 107 -8.25 0.15 -9.84
N ALA A 108 -9.25 -0.43 -9.21
CA ALA A 108 -9.03 -1.54 -8.28
C ALA A 108 -8.58 -2.79 -9.05
N HIS A 109 -7.73 -3.63 -8.43
CA HIS A 109 -7.51 -4.98 -8.95
C HIS A 109 -8.85 -5.74 -9.05
N PRO A 110 -9.05 -6.61 -10.06
CA PRO A 110 -10.34 -7.27 -10.31
C PRO A 110 -10.89 -8.10 -9.14
N ASP A 111 -10.02 -8.65 -8.30
CA ASP A 111 -10.38 -9.43 -7.12
C ASP A 111 -10.87 -8.58 -5.94
N VAL A 112 -10.50 -7.30 -5.88
CA VAL A 112 -10.66 -6.45 -4.70
C VAL A 112 -12.12 -6.14 -4.37
N PRO A 113 -12.99 -5.65 -5.28
CA PRO A 113 -14.34 -5.23 -4.89
C PRO A 113 -15.14 -6.36 -4.24
N VAL A 114 -15.15 -7.54 -4.85
CA VAL A 114 -15.89 -8.70 -4.35
C VAL A 114 -15.29 -9.24 -3.06
N ALA A 115 -13.96 -9.24 -2.95
CA ALA A 115 -13.28 -9.70 -1.75
C ALA A 115 -13.55 -8.79 -0.54
N LEU A 116 -13.54 -7.47 -0.73
CA LEU A 116 -13.90 -6.51 0.32
C LEU A 116 -15.36 -6.69 0.77
N ASP A 117 -16.30 -6.92 -0.17
CA ASP A 117 -17.70 -7.19 0.15
C ASP A 117 -17.87 -8.48 0.99
N ARG A 118 -17.10 -9.53 0.67
CA ARG A 118 -17.09 -10.79 1.45
C ARG A 118 -16.55 -10.56 2.86
N LEU A 119 -15.42 -9.87 2.97
CA LEU A 119 -14.79 -9.56 4.27
C LEU A 119 -15.71 -8.72 5.15
N ALA A 120 -16.34 -7.68 4.61
CA ALA A 120 -17.30 -6.85 5.33
C ALA A 120 -18.53 -7.68 5.79
N SER A 121 -19.06 -8.53 4.90
CA SER A 121 -20.19 -9.42 5.22
C SER A 121 -19.87 -10.46 6.29
N ALA A 122 -18.59 -10.87 6.37
CA ALA A 122 -18.10 -11.74 7.42
C ALA A 122 -17.84 -11.01 8.74
N GLY A 123 -18.07 -9.68 8.81
CA GLY A 123 -17.97 -8.87 10.01
C GLY A 123 -16.58 -8.34 10.33
N TYR A 124 -15.67 -8.29 9.34
CA TYR A 124 -14.39 -7.59 9.49
C TYR A 124 -14.58 -6.09 9.33
N ARG A 125 -13.94 -5.30 10.16
CA ARG A 125 -13.79 -3.86 9.99
C ARG A 125 -12.70 -3.60 8.96
N LEU A 126 -12.98 -2.84 7.91
CA LEU A 126 -12.05 -2.57 6.81
C LEU A 126 -11.53 -1.14 6.93
N ILE A 127 -10.21 -1.00 7.02
CA ILE A 127 -9.51 0.27 7.23
C ILE A 127 -8.51 0.45 6.09
N ALA A 128 -8.46 1.62 5.47
CA ALA A 128 -7.40 1.99 4.54
C ALA A 128 -6.35 2.84 5.24
N LEU A 129 -5.06 2.49 5.12
CA LEU A 129 -3.92 3.27 5.63
C LEU A 129 -2.90 3.47 4.52
N SER A 130 -2.70 4.71 4.08
CA SER A 130 -1.86 5.02 2.93
C SER A 130 -0.88 6.17 3.19
N ASN A 131 0.25 6.14 2.48
CA ASN A 131 1.21 7.25 2.41
C ASN A 131 0.68 8.46 1.60
N GLY A 132 -0.42 8.31 0.87
CA GLY A 132 -1.07 9.40 0.14
C GLY A 132 -1.72 10.43 1.05
N SER A 133 -2.15 11.55 0.46
CA SER A 133 -2.78 12.65 1.20
C SER A 133 -4.20 12.34 1.64
N SER A 134 -4.65 13.03 2.69
CA SER A 134 -6.00 12.93 3.25
C SER A 134 -7.12 13.28 2.25
N ILE A 135 -6.80 14.04 1.19
CA ILE A 135 -7.71 14.34 0.09
C ILE A 135 -7.55 13.32 -1.05
N GLY A 136 -6.31 12.92 -1.34
CA GLY A 136 -5.99 12.05 -2.47
C GLY A 136 -6.52 10.62 -2.30
N ILE A 137 -6.38 10.03 -1.11
CA ILE A 137 -6.78 8.64 -0.88
C ILE A 137 -8.29 8.43 -1.05
N PRO A 138 -9.18 9.23 -0.44
CA PRO A 138 -10.62 9.08 -0.68
C PRO A 138 -10.99 9.26 -2.16
N ALA A 139 -10.34 10.18 -2.88
CA ALA A 139 -10.57 10.38 -4.31
C ALA A 139 -10.16 9.14 -5.14
N GLN A 140 -9.00 8.52 -4.84
CA GLN A 140 -8.56 7.26 -5.46
C GLN A 140 -9.57 6.14 -5.23
N LEU A 141 -9.97 5.91 -3.97
CA LEU A 141 -10.90 4.84 -3.61
C LEU A 141 -12.31 5.07 -4.19
N THR A 142 -12.73 6.34 -4.32
CA THR A 142 -13.98 6.71 -5.00
C THR A 142 -13.92 6.37 -6.48
N ASN A 143 -12.84 6.78 -7.16
CA ASN A 143 -12.62 6.44 -8.57
C ASN A 143 -12.59 4.94 -8.81
N ALA A 144 -11.97 4.19 -7.91
CA ALA A 144 -11.91 2.72 -7.96
C ALA A 144 -13.25 2.04 -7.56
N GLY A 145 -14.26 2.79 -7.13
CA GLY A 145 -15.58 2.28 -6.75
C GLY A 145 -15.59 1.45 -5.47
N ILE A 146 -14.64 1.66 -4.56
CA ILE A 146 -14.49 0.86 -3.34
C ILE A 146 -14.50 1.69 -2.03
N VAL A 147 -14.67 3.01 -2.10
CA VAL A 147 -14.58 3.91 -0.95
C VAL A 147 -15.55 3.55 0.17
N ASP A 148 -16.80 3.21 -0.17
CA ASP A 148 -17.87 2.93 0.80
C ASP A 148 -17.68 1.63 1.59
N ARG A 149 -16.67 0.82 1.24
CA ARG A 149 -16.34 -0.43 1.93
C ARG A 149 -15.48 -0.22 3.17
N PHE A 150 -14.87 0.96 3.29
CA PHE A 150 -13.97 1.26 4.40
C PHE A 150 -14.68 2.02 5.50
N GLU A 151 -14.56 1.51 6.72
CA GLU A 151 -15.02 2.20 7.93
C GLU A 151 -14.21 3.46 8.21
N GLN A 152 -12.89 3.39 7.95
CA GLN A 152 -11.95 4.49 8.13
C GLN A 152 -10.99 4.53 6.94
N ILE A 153 -10.66 5.75 6.49
CA ILE A 153 -9.63 6.03 5.51
C ILE A 153 -8.63 6.97 6.19
N ILE A 154 -7.42 6.48 6.42
CA ILE A 154 -6.40 7.15 7.24
C ILE A 154 -5.20 7.51 6.36
N SER A 155 -4.82 8.77 6.38
CA SER A 155 -3.60 9.28 5.77
C SER A 155 -2.48 9.33 6.80
N VAL A 156 -1.27 9.02 6.38
CA VAL A 156 -0.06 9.22 7.19
C VAL A 156 0.20 10.70 7.53
N GLU A 157 -0.44 11.64 6.82
CA GLU A 157 -0.40 13.07 7.15
C GLU A 157 -0.87 13.35 8.58
N GLU A 158 -1.83 12.56 9.08
CA GLU A 158 -2.36 12.69 10.44
C GLU A 158 -1.31 12.34 11.51
N ALA A 159 -0.37 11.44 11.17
CA ALA A 159 0.75 11.07 12.03
C ALA A 159 2.01 11.92 11.78
N GLY A 160 2.07 12.68 10.68
CA GLY A 160 3.23 13.46 10.26
C GLY A 160 4.47 12.62 9.95
N ARG A 161 4.30 11.33 9.66
CA ARG A 161 5.35 10.35 9.35
C ARG A 161 4.86 9.39 8.27
N PHE A 162 5.73 8.97 7.39
CA PHE A 162 5.43 7.95 6.38
C PHE A 162 5.63 6.53 6.91
N LYS A 163 4.83 5.59 6.45
CA LYS A 163 5.16 4.17 6.57
C LYS A 163 6.55 3.92 5.94
N PRO A 164 7.41 3.07 6.53
CA PRO A 164 7.18 2.13 7.62
C PRO A 164 7.51 2.65 9.03
N ASP A 165 7.51 3.97 9.29
CA ASP A 165 7.64 4.48 10.65
C ASP A 165 6.53 3.90 11.56
N PRO A 166 6.78 3.63 12.85
CA PRO A 166 5.75 3.17 13.81
C PRO A 166 4.52 4.07 13.91
N ALA A 167 4.70 5.39 13.84
CA ALA A 167 3.67 6.38 14.15
C ALA A 167 2.39 6.24 13.30
N PRO A 168 2.40 6.01 11.97
CA PRO A 168 1.18 5.78 11.19
C PRO A 168 0.36 4.58 11.64
N TYR A 169 1.02 3.49 12.02
CA TYR A 169 0.33 2.26 12.46
C TYR A 169 -0.26 2.44 13.86
N GLU A 170 0.49 3.03 14.78
CA GLU A 170 0.02 3.36 16.14
C GLU A 170 -1.15 4.35 16.08
N HIS A 171 -1.07 5.37 15.20
CA HIS A 171 -2.16 6.30 14.96
C HIS A 171 -3.42 5.58 14.42
N ALA A 172 -3.27 4.68 13.46
CA ALA A 172 -4.36 3.90 12.92
C ALA A 172 -5.02 3.02 13.99
N LEU A 173 -4.24 2.29 14.79
CA LEU A 173 -4.75 1.48 15.90
C LEU A 173 -5.52 2.32 16.92
N HIS A 174 -4.99 3.49 17.28
CA HIS A 174 -5.67 4.41 18.19
C HIS A 174 -7.00 4.92 17.61
N ARG A 175 -7.01 5.31 16.32
CA ARG A 175 -8.20 5.80 15.64
C ARG A 175 -9.33 4.76 15.57
N ILE A 176 -8.99 3.49 15.43
CA ILE A 176 -9.97 2.41 15.33
C ILE A 176 -10.23 1.71 16.67
N GLU A 177 -9.52 2.09 17.74
CA GLU A 177 -9.63 1.52 19.08
C GLU A 177 -9.44 -0.01 19.09
N VAL A 178 -8.36 -0.49 18.44
CA VAL A 178 -8.04 -1.93 18.33
C VAL A 178 -6.61 -2.18 18.82
N GLU A 179 -6.45 -3.23 19.61
CA GLU A 179 -5.12 -3.71 20.03
C GLU A 179 -4.34 -4.27 18.84
N PRO A 180 -3.01 -4.10 18.79
CA PRO A 180 -2.18 -4.54 17.66
C PRO A 180 -2.45 -5.98 17.21
N GLN A 181 -2.54 -6.93 18.16
CA GLN A 181 -2.74 -8.36 17.89
C GLN A 181 -4.15 -8.69 17.37
N SER A 182 -5.09 -7.75 17.50
CA SER A 182 -6.47 -7.86 17.00
C SER A 182 -6.66 -7.18 15.64
N ALA A 183 -5.61 -6.61 15.06
CA ALA A 183 -5.58 -6.10 13.70
C ALA A 183 -4.76 -7.03 12.79
N LEU A 184 -4.91 -6.90 11.47
CA LEU A 184 -4.08 -7.55 10.47
C LEU A 184 -3.71 -6.52 9.41
N MET A 185 -2.41 -6.29 9.21
CA MET A 185 -1.92 -5.46 8.10
C MET A 185 -1.92 -6.24 6.80
N VAL A 186 -2.50 -5.69 5.75
CA VAL A 186 -2.63 -6.29 4.42
C VAL A 186 -1.92 -5.40 3.41
N ALA A 187 -0.83 -5.87 2.84
CA ALA A 187 -0.03 -5.08 1.89
C ALA A 187 0.68 -5.95 0.86
N ALA A 188 0.89 -5.42 -0.34
CA ALA A 188 1.77 -5.97 -1.37
C ALA A 188 3.22 -5.48 -1.22
N HIS A 189 3.52 -4.75 -0.17
CA HIS A 189 4.85 -4.20 0.13
C HIS A 189 5.44 -4.85 1.39
N ASP A 190 6.63 -5.43 1.25
CA ASP A 190 7.33 -6.09 2.36
C ASP A 190 7.72 -5.13 3.48
N TRP A 191 8.17 -3.91 3.11
CA TRP A 191 8.53 -2.86 4.07
C TRP A 191 7.32 -2.41 4.91
N ASP A 192 6.10 -2.41 4.34
CA ASP A 192 4.87 -2.02 5.04
C ASP A 192 4.47 -3.08 6.07
N ILE A 193 4.55 -4.36 5.69
CA ILE A 193 4.34 -5.47 6.62
C ILE A 193 5.36 -5.44 7.76
N ILE A 194 6.64 -5.12 7.47
CA ILE A 194 7.68 -5.05 8.50
C ILE A 194 7.41 -3.91 9.47
N GLY A 195 7.02 -2.72 8.95
CA GLY A 195 6.64 -1.58 9.79
C GLY A 195 5.48 -1.90 10.72
N ALA A 196 4.42 -2.51 10.21
CA ALA A 196 3.28 -2.95 11.01
C ALA A 196 3.66 -3.97 12.09
N ARG A 197 4.50 -4.95 11.75
CA ARG A 197 4.99 -5.96 12.71
C ARG A 197 5.88 -5.37 13.80
N ALA A 198 6.58 -4.29 13.52
CA ALA A 198 7.39 -3.59 14.52
C ALA A 198 6.55 -3.01 15.67
N VAL A 199 5.27 -2.71 15.43
CA VAL A 199 4.30 -2.29 16.46
C VAL A 199 3.37 -3.41 16.93
N GLY A 200 3.64 -4.67 16.53
CA GLY A 200 2.91 -5.85 17.00
C GLY A 200 1.67 -6.21 16.18
N ILE A 201 1.45 -5.60 15.01
CA ILE A 201 0.35 -5.96 14.10
C ILE A 201 0.80 -7.16 13.24
N PRO A 202 0.08 -8.31 13.25
CA PRO A 202 0.32 -9.40 12.31
C PRO A 202 0.17 -8.96 10.85
N GLY A 203 0.84 -9.66 9.90
CA GLY A 203 0.86 -9.29 8.50
C GLY A 203 0.30 -10.32 7.54
N ALA A 204 -0.36 -9.85 6.49
CA ALA A 204 -0.70 -10.59 5.29
C ALA A 204 -0.02 -9.93 4.08
N PHE A 205 1.01 -10.58 3.54
CA PHE A 205 1.73 -10.10 2.37
C PHE A 205 1.08 -10.62 1.10
N ILE A 206 0.52 -9.72 0.30
CA ILE A 206 -0.18 -10.05 -0.95
C ILE A 206 0.85 -10.21 -2.07
N THR A 207 0.99 -11.44 -2.56
CA THR A 207 1.97 -11.77 -3.60
C THR A 207 1.41 -11.52 -5.01
N ARG A 208 1.04 -10.26 -5.31
CA ARG A 208 0.62 -9.83 -6.66
C ARG A 208 1.64 -10.26 -7.71
N PRO A 209 1.26 -10.43 -8.99
CA PRO A 209 2.21 -10.79 -10.05
C PRO A 209 3.43 -9.87 -10.07
N GLY A 210 4.62 -10.45 -9.96
CA GLY A 210 5.89 -9.70 -9.91
C GLY A 210 6.28 -9.17 -8.53
N VAL A 211 5.42 -9.27 -7.52
CA VAL A 211 5.72 -8.90 -6.14
C VAL A 211 6.38 -10.07 -5.42
N VAL A 212 7.52 -9.81 -4.80
CA VAL A 212 8.31 -10.80 -4.07
C VAL A 212 8.77 -10.23 -2.72
N TRP A 213 8.90 -11.09 -1.73
CA TRP A 213 9.50 -10.71 -0.44
C TRP A 213 11.01 -10.59 -0.60
N THR A 214 11.56 -9.39 -0.43
CA THR A 214 12.98 -9.08 -0.75
C THR A 214 13.83 -8.81 0.48
N VAL A 215 13.22 -8.50 1.61
CA VAL A 215 13.93 -8.12 2.84
C VAL A 215 14.35 -9.34 3.65
N PRO A 216 15.49 -9.28 4.38
CA PRO A 216 15.99 -10.38 5.19
C PRO A 216 15.24 -10.51 6.54
N HIS A 217 13.91 -10.53 6.47
CA HIS A 217 13.02 -10.73 7.61
C HIS A 217 12.19 -11.99 7.41
N PRO A 218 11.74 -12.66 8.46
CA PRO A 218 10.83 -13.80 8.35
C PRO A 218 9.55 -13.41 7.61
N LEU A 219 9.04 -14.33 6.78
CA LEU A 219 7.74 -14.17 6.15
C LEU A 219 6.65 -13.89 7.19
N PRO A 220 5.62 -13.10 6.82
CA PRO A 220 4.50 -12.83 7.71
C PRO A 220 3.60 -14.06 7.88
N GLU A 221 2.54 -13.86 8.65
CA GLU A 221 1.59 -14.91 9.04
C GLU A 221 0.83 -15.48 7.84
N LEU A 222 0.51 -14.63 6.85
CA LEU A 222 -0.20 -14.99 5.62
C LEU A 222 0.54 -14.46 4.38
N THR A 223 0.51 -15.23 3.29
CA THR A 223 1.10 -14.84 1.99
C THR A 223 0.18 -15.22 0.83
N PRO A 224 -1.08 -14.73 0.80
CA PRO A 224 -2.01 -15.04 -0.27
C PRO A 224 -1.64 -14.32 -1.57
N PRO A 225 -2.01 -14.87 -2.75
CA PRO A 225 -1.72 -14.25 -4.04
C PRO A 225 -2.54 -12.98 -4.32
N ASP A 226 -3.72 -12.86 -3.71
CA ASP A 226 -4.66 -11.76 -3.90
C ASP A 226 -5.60 -11.61 -2.70
N ILE A 227 -6.48 -10.61 -2.74
CA ILE A 227 -7.43 -10.33 -1.65
C ILE A 227 -8.57 -11.38 -1.61
N ALA A 228 -8.91 -12.00 -2.74
CA ALA A 228 -9.93 -13.06 -2.76
C ALA A 228 -9.48 -14.31 -2.00
N GLU A 229 -8.22 -14.71 -2.17
CA GLU A 229 -7.62 -15.80 -1.43
C GLU A 229 -7.37 -15.44 0.05
N LEU A 230 -7.05 -14.15 0.35
CA LEU A 230 -7.04 -13.68 1.73
C LEU A 230 -8.41 -13.84 2.39
N ALA A 231 -9.49 -13.39 1.74
CA ALA A 231 -10.85 -13.54 2.25
C ALA A 231 -11.20 -15.01 2.53
N SER A 232 -10.86 -15.89 1.58
CA SER A 232 -11.06 -17.34 1.75
C SER A 232 -10.25 -17.92 2.92
N ALA A 233 -9.01 -17.47 3.13
CA ALA A 233 -8.15 -17.89 4.23
C ALA A 233 -8.70 -17.43 5.59
N LEU A 234 -9.37 -16.28 5.63
CA LEU A 234 -10.00 -15.71 6.82
C LEU A 234 -11.42 -16.23 7.07
N GLY A 235 -11.93 -17.11 6.22
CA GLY A 235 -13.26 -17.71 6.35
C GLY A 235 -14.41 -16.81 5.96
N ALA A 236 -14.14 -15.87 5.04
CA ALA A 236 -15.12 -14.95 4.47
C ALA A 236 -15.56 -15.39 3.08
#